data_dd9203e872b1233a93278cf1de5a0c8f
#
_entry.id   dd9203e872b1233a93278cf1de5a0c8f
#
_cell.length_a   1.000
_cell.length_b   1.000
_cell.length_c   1.000
_cell.angle_alpha   90.00
_cell.angle_beta   90.00
_cell.angle_gamma   90.00
#
_symmetry.space_group_name_H-M   'P 1'
#
loop_
_entity.id
_entity.type
_entity.pdbx_description
1 polymer ?
#
loop_
_entity_poly.entity_id
_entity_poly.type
_entity_poly.pdbx_seq_one_letter_code
_entity_poly.pdbx_strand_id
1 'polypeptide(L)'
;MKWKKKLGEEEVYKFRRSWDIPPKPLNTNSPYHPKNIVVYNDIPRNLIPDTESLKDTYDRVVPYFIENIEKNLHDNTIISAHGNSIRSLLKYLFKIDDNEISKLEIPTGNPLLLKFEKKNLKEAKYLDQSRSRDLIKF
;
A
#
# COMPACT_ATOMS: atom_id res chain seq x y z
N MET A 1 -8.54 14.67 -14.51
CA MET A 1 -7.17 14.26 -14.09
C MET A 1 -6.20 14.47 -15.25
N LYS A 2 -5.18 15.34 -15.12
CA LYS A 2 -4.20 15.66 -16.20
C LYS A 2 -3.45 14.43 -16.75
N TRP A 3 -3.18 13.43 -15.94
CA TRP A 3 -2.41 12.23 -16.33
C TRP A 3 -3.13 11.29 -17.30
N LYS A 4 -4.48 11.12 -17.16
CA LYS A 4 -5.26 10.31 -18.09
C LYS A 4 -5.22 10.84 -19.53
N LYS A 5 -5.15 12.17 -19.70
CA LYS A 5 -5.02 12.79 -21.03
C LYS A 5 -3.63 12.60 -21.67
N LYS A 6 -2.58 12.35 -20.88
CA LYS A 6 -1.20 12.28 -21.36
C LYS A 6 -0.70 10.85 -21.58
N LEU A 7 -1.17 9.89 -20.80
CA LEU A 7 -0.71 8.49 -20.81
C LEU A 7 -1.76 7.50 -21.33
N GLY A 8 -3.03 7.90 -21.40
CA GLY A 8 -4.16 7.00 -21.64
C GLY A 8 -4.67 6.34 -20.35
N GLU A 9 -5.93 5.94 -20.37
CA GLU A 9 -6.59 5.36 -19.16
C GLU A 9 -6.01 3.99 -18.80
N GLU A 10 -5.69 3.18 -19.78
CA GLU A 10 -5.15 1.83 -19.62
C GLU A 10 -3.77 1.84 -18.95
N GLU A 11 -2.86 2.71 -19.42
CA GLU A 11 -1.52 2.83 -18.83
C GLU A 11 -1.58 3.34 -17.37
N VAL A 12 -2.46 4.33 -17.11
CA VAL A 12 -2.70 4.82 -15.75
C VAL A 12 -3.28 3.73 -14.85
N TYR A 13 -4.22 2.94 -15.37
CA TYR A 13 -4.78 1.81 -14.63
C TYR A 13 -3.68 0.79 -14.28
N LYS A 14 -2.85 0.41 -15.26
CA LYS A 14 -1.75 -0.52 -15.10
C LYS A 14 -0.78 -0.08 -14.00
N PHE A 15 -0.31 1.17 -14.01
CA PHE A 15 0.58 1.68 -12.96
C PHE A 15 -0.06 1.76 -11.57
N ARG A 16 -1.37 1.91 -11.50
CA ARG A 16 -2.08 2.03 -10.22
C ARG A 16 -2.50 0.69 -9.63
N ARG A 17 -2.58 -0.36 -10.43
CA ARG A 17 -3.21 -1.61 -10.04
C ARG A 17 -2.32 -2.83 -10.16
N SER A 18 -1.29 -2.81 -11.02
CA SER A 18 -0.38 -3.94 -11.17
C SER A 18 0.40 -4.22 -9.88
N TRP A 19 0.86 -5.44 -9.80
CA TRP A 19 1.70 -5.91 -8.71
C TRP A 19 3.14 -5.35 -8.81
N ASP A 20 3.79 -5.56 -9.94
CA ASP A 20 5.23 -5.39 -10.14
C ASP A 20 5.61 -4.34 -11.20
N ILE A 21 4.63 -3.60 -11.75
CA ILE A 21 4.89 -2.60 -12.78
C ILE A 21 4.87 -1.21 -12.15
N PRO A 22 6.05 -0.59 -11.92
CA PRO A 22 6.13 0.76 -11.38
C PRO A 22 5.81 1.81 -12.46
N PRO A 23 5.38 3.02 -12.08
CA PRO A 23 5.38 4.18 -12.96
C PRO A 23 6.78 4.47 -13.50
N LYS A 24 6.88 5.20 -14.62
CA LYS A 24 8.18 5.68 -15.10
C LYS A 24 8.89 6.49 -14.01
N PRO A 25 10.21 6.26 -13.81
CA PRO A 25 10.98 7.00 -12.82
C PRO A 25 10.81 8.51 -12.99
N LEU A 26 10.66 9.21 -11.87
CA LEU A 26 10.67 10.67 -11.88
C LEU A 26 12.10 11.17 -12.07
N ASN A 27 12.28 12.19 -12.93
CA ASN A 27 13.59 12.81 -13.11
C ASN A 27 14.11 13.32 -11.76
N THR A 28 15.33 12.95 -11.40
CA THR A 28 15.97 13.33 -10.13
C THR A 28 16.14 14.84 -9.95
N ASN A 29 16.18 15.61 -11.05
CA ASN A 29 16.23 17.07 -11.03
C ASN A 29 14.84 17.71 -10.93
N SER A 30 13.76 16.95 -10.93
CA SER A 30 12.41 17.47 -10.75
C SER A 30 12.24 18.07 -9.35
N PRO A 31 11.65 19.29 -9.20
CA PRO A 31 11.36 19.84 -7.88
C PRO A 31 10.37 19.01 -7.07
N TYR A 32 9.64 18.11 -7.73
CA TYR A 32 8.68 17.19 -7.10
C TYR A 32 9.31 15.83 -6.73
N HIS A 33 10.60 15.62 -7.06
CA HIS A 33 11.29 14.39 -6.67
C HIS A 33 11.54 14.41 -5.15
N PRO A 34 11.21 13.33 -4.40
CA PRO A 34 11.38 13.30 -2.94
C PRO A 34 12.79 13.70 -2.47
N LYS A 35 13.83 13.36 -3.24
CA LYS A 35 15.23 13.76 -2.96
C LYS A 35 15.44 15.27 -2.91
N ASN A 36 14.52 16.09 -3.44
CA ASN A 36 14.58 17.54 -3.51
C ASN A 36 13.55 18.23 -2.58
N ILE A 37 12.83 17.45 -1.77
CA ILE A 37 11.81 17.95 -0.84
C ILE A 37 12.38 17.96 0.57
N VAL A 38 12.38 19.11 1.21
CA VAL A 38 13.03 19.37 2.51
C VAL A 38 12.63 18.38 3.60
N VAL A 39 11.35 17.97 3.65
CA VAL A 39 10.84 17.03 4.66
C VAL A 39 11.51 15.65 4.62
N TYR A 40 12.20 15.30 3.54
CA TYR A 40 12.91 14.02 3.38
C TYR A 40 14.45 14.14 3.51
N ASN A 41 14.96 15.30 3.93
CA ASN A 41 16.42 15.54 4.00
C ASN A 41 17.13 14.60 5.01
N ASP A 42 16.41 14.13 6.03
CA ASP A 42 16.95 13.21 7.04
C ASP A 42 17.01 11.76 6.57
N ILE A 43 16.44 11.46 5.38
CA ILE A 43 16.48 10.13 4.79
C ILE A 43 17.69 10.01 3.88
N PRO A 44 18.56 8.98 4.06
CA PRO A 44 19.66 8.72 3.14
C PRO A 44 19.19 8.65 1.69
N ARG A 45 19.82 9.41 0.80
CA ARG A 45 19.36 9.55 -0.60
C ARG A 45 19.28 8.24 -1.38
N ASN A 46 20.10 7.27 -1.04
CA ASN A 46 20.08 5.93 -1.63
C ASN A 46 18.87 5.08 -1.20
N LEU A 47 18.18 5.46 -0.13
CA LEU A 47 16.96 4.81 0.32
C LEU A 47 15.68 5.44 -0.26
N ILE A 48 15.81 6.56 -0.95
CA ILE A 48 14.67 7.22 -1.60
C ILE A 48 14.57 6.70 -3.04
N PRO A 49 13.53 5.89 -3.37
CA PRO A 49 13.37 5.34 -4.71
C PRO A 49 12.97 6.43 -5.72
N ASP A 50 13.36 6.27 -6.97
CA ASP A 50 12.93 7.14 -8.07
C ASP A 50 11.52 6.74 -8.58
N THR A 51 11.09 5.52 -8.29
CA THR A 51 9.76 4.96 -8.54
C THR A 51 9.54 3.74 -7.65
N GLU A 52 8.28 3.37 -7.38
CA GLU A 52 7.91 2.15 -6.67
C GLU A 52 6.73 1.46 -7.35
N SER A 53 6.80 0.13 -7.49
CA SER A 53 5.66 -0.76 -7.72
C SER A 53 4.97 -1.11 -6.39
N LEU A 54 3.84 -1.82 -6.46
CA LEU A 54 3.21 -2.36 -5.25
C LEU A 54 4.09 -3.44 -4.60
N LYS A 55 4.83 -4.20 -5.40
CA LYS A 55 5.80 -5.19 -4.93
C LYS A 55 6.94 -4.53 -4.13
N ASP A 56 7.52 -3.45 -4.63
CA ASP A 56 8.56 -2.71 -3.90
C ASP A 56 8.02 -2.18 -2.56
N THR A 57 6.78 -1.68 -2.57
CA THR A 57 6.08 -1.27 -1.33
C THR A 57 5.89 -2.45 -0.37
N TYR A 58 5.52 -3.63 -0.87
CA TYR A 58 5.36 -4.85 -0.09
C TYR A 58 6.69 -5.28 0.55
N ASP A 59 7.76 -5.30 -0.24
CA ASP A 59 9.09 -5.76 0.18
C ASP A 59 9.68 -4.91 1.34
N ARG A 60 9.21 -3.67 1.54
CA ARG A 60 9.60 -2.82 2.68
C ARG A 60 8.58 -2.77 3.82
N VAL A 61 7.27 -2.86 3.51
CA VAL A 61 6.19 -2.72 4.51
C VAL A 61 6.02 -4.01 5.33
N VAL A 62 6.05 -5.16 4.66
CA VAL A 62 5.76 -6.45 5.32
C VAL A 62 6.86 -6.84 6.32
N PRO A 63 8.17 -6.76 6.01
CA PRO A 63 9.20 -7.01 7.01
C PRO A 63 9.07 -6.09 8.23
N TYR A 64 8.82 -4.80 8.01
CA TYR A 64 8.62 -3.85 9.11
C TYR A 64 7.42 -4.25 9.99
N PHE A 65 6.30 -4.64 9.37
CA PHE A 65 5.13 -5.09 10.11
C PHE A 65 5.43 -6.33 10.97
N ILE A 66 6.09 -7.33 10.40
CA ILE A 66 6.44 -8.59 11.10
C ILE A 66 7.37 -8.30 12.28
N GLU A 67 8.37 -7.47 12.08
CA GLU A 67 9.40 -7.21 13.08
C GLU A 67 8.93 -6.30 14.22
N ASN A 68 8.09 -5.31 13.92
CA ASN A 68 7.78 -4.22 14.85
C ASN A 68 6.33 -4.21 15.34
N ILE A 69 5.38 -4.72 14.56
CA ILE A 69 3.94 -4.63 14.87
C ILE A 69 3.37 -6.00 15.23
N GLU A 70 3.56 -7.01 14.40
CA GLU A 70 2.96 -8.33 14.59
C GLU A 70 3.33 -8.98 15.93
N LYS A 71 4.53 -8.71 16.43
CA LYS A 71 4.99 -9.21 17.75
C LYS A 71 4.19 -8.60 18.92
N ASN A 72 3.58 -7.44 18.70
CA ASN A 72 2.88 -6.64 19.71
C ASN A 72 1.36 -6.59 19.47
N LEU A 73 0.79 -7.51 18.68
CA LEU A 73 -0.65 -7.58 18.39
C LEU A 73 -1.53 -8.06 19.57
N HIS A 74 -0.97 -8.12 20.78
CA HIS A 74 -1.75 -8.37 22.00
C HIS A 74 -2.54 -7.14 22.48
N ASP A 75 -2.20 -5.94 21.98
CA ASP A 75 -2.85 -4.68 22.28
C ASP A 75 -3.62 -4.13 21.07
N ASN A 76 -4.53 -3.18 21.32
CA ASN A 76 -5.20 -2.46 20.24
C ASN A 76 -4.19 -1.57 19.50
N THR A 77 -4.05 -1.78 18.22
CA THR A 77 -3.12 -1.05 17.36
C THR A 77 -3.88 -0.33 16.24
N ILE A 78 -3.55 0.94 16.00
CA ILE A 78 -4.07 1.71 14.86
C ILE A 78 -2.94 1.92 13.86
N ILE A 79 -3.16 1.51 12.61
CA ILE A 79 -2.25 1.77 11.49
C ILE A 79 -2.89 2.79 10.56
N SER A 80 -2.28 3.97 10.44
CA SER A 80 -2.64 4.98 9.45
C SER A 80 -1.54 5.06 8.40
N ALA A 81 -1.88 4.76 7.15
CA ALA A 81 -0.89 4.68 6.07
C ALA A 81 -1.49 4.99 4.70
N HIS A 82 -0.63 5.19 3.70
CA HIS A 82 -1.03 5.32 2.31
C HIS A 82 -1.70 4.03 1.80
N GLY A 83 -2.67 4.17 0.88
CA GLY A 83 -3.45 3.04 0.36
C GLY A 83 -2.60 1.87 -0.18
N ASN A 84 -1.46 2.13 -0.84
CA ASN A 84 -0.58 1.06 -1.33
C ASN A 84 0.14 0.32 -0.19
N SER A 85 0.51 1.01 0.89
CA SER A 85 1.07 0.36 2.08
C SER A 85 0.04 -0.56 2.74
N ILE A 86 -1.22 -0.11 2.84
CA ILE A 86 -2.33 -0.94 3.35
C ILE A 86 -2.59 -2.12 2.41
N ARG A 87 -2.62 -1.92 1.08
CA ARG A 87 -2.79 -3.01 0.11
C ARG A 87 -1.69 -4.06 0.22
N SER A 88 -0.44 -3.65 0.38
CA SER A 88 0.70 -4.54 0.59
C SER A 88 0.54 -5.36 1.87
N LEU A 89 0.11 -4.72 2.96
CA LEU A 89 -0.13 -5.40 4.23
C LEU A 89 -1.29 -6.40 4.12
N LEU A 90 -2.40 -6.03 3.49
CA LEU A 90 -3.54 -6.93 3.30
C LEU A 90 -3.20 -8.09 2.35
N LYS A 91 -2.36 -7.85 1.32
CA LYS A 91 -1.84 -8.94 0.49
C LYS A 91 -1.13 -10.00 1.32
N TYR A 92 -0.29 -9.59 2.26
CA TYR A 92 0.39 -10.50 3.19
C TYR A 92 -0.60 -11.22 4.11
N LEU A 93 -1.45 -10.46 4.79
CA LEU A 93 -2.37 -11.02 5.80
C LEU A 93 -3.42 -11.96 5.21
N PHE A 94 -3.91 -11.67 4.02
CA PHE A 94 -4.95 -12.43 3.34
C PHE A 94 -4.41 -13.44 2.32
N LYS A 95 -3.07 -13.49 2.14
CA LYS A 95 -2.40 -14.37 1.16
C LYS A 95 -2.94 -14.18 -0.27
N ILE A 96 -3.20 -12.94 -0.64
CA ILE A 96 -3.77 -12.59 -1.95
C ILE A 96 -2.74 -12.86 -3.05
N ASP A 97 -3.14 -13.54 -4.11
CA ASP A 97 -2.28 -13.78 -5.27
C ASP A 97 -1.91 -12.50 -6.02
N ASP A 98 -0.78 -12.52 -6.73
CA ASP A 98 -0.26 -11.38 -7.49
C ASP A 98 -1.25 -10.90 -8.56
N ASN A 99 -1.97 -11.82 -9.18
CA ASN A 99 -2.99 -11.52 -10.20
C ASN A 99 -4.29 -10.94 -9.61
N GLU A 100 -4.58 -11.24 -8.34
CA GLU A 100 -5.82 -10.81 -7.67
C GLU A 100 -5.66 -9.46 -6.96
N ILE A 101 -4.44 -9.06 -6.60
CA ILE A 101 -4.19 -7.82 -5.85
C ILE A 101 -4.68 -6.56 -6.59
N SER A 102 -4.75 -6.61 -7.92
CA SER A 102 -5.28 -5.52 -8.74
C SER A 102 -6.74 -5.18 -8.42
N LYS A 103 -7.52 -6.15 -7.95
CA LYS A 103 -8.94 -6.03 -7.61
C LYS A 103 -9.17 -5.42 -6.22
N LEU A 104 -8.16 -5.47 -5.34
CA LEU A 104 -8.29 -4.95 -3.98
C LEU A 104 -8.32 -3.42 -3.98
N GLU A 105 -9.43 -2.84 -3.54
CA GLU A 105 -9.58 -1.41 -3.31
C GLU A 105 -9.68 -1.09 -1.83
N ILE A 106 -8.96 -0.05 -1.40
CA ILE A 106 -9.02 0.47 -0.04
C ILE A 106 -9.78 1.79 -0.04
N PRO A 107 -10.99 1.84 0.51
CA PRO A 107 -11.75 3.09 0.61
C PRO A 107 -11.05 4.06 1.56
N THR A 108 -10.79 5.27 1.08
CA THR A 108 -10.16 6.32 1.90
C THR A 108 -11.08 6.73 3.04
N GLY A 109 -10.54 6.83 4.27
CA GLY A 109 -11.28 7.28 5.44
C GLY A 109 -12.37 6.31 5.92
N ASN A 110 -12.27 5.03 5.55
CA ASN A 110 -13.11 3.97 6.08
C ASN A 110 -12.22 2.96 6.84
N PRO A 111 -12.22 2.96 8.18
CA PRO A 111 -11.37 2.06 8.93
C PRO A 111 -11.70 0.59 8.67
N LEU A 112 -10.67 -0.23 8.47
CA LEU A 112 -10.77 -1.68 8.39
C LEU A 112 -10.37 -2.27 9.74
N LEU A 113 -11.33 -2.91 10.42
CA LEU A 113 -11.08 -3.65 11.65
C LEU A 113 -10.56 -5.05 11.31
N LEU A 114 -9.41 -5.41 11.88
CA LEU A 114 -8.84 -6.74 11.81
C LEU A 114 -8.78 -7.32 13.24
N LYS A 115 -9.30 -8.51 13.46
CA LYS A 115 -9.18 -9.22 14.74
C LYS A 115 -8.23 -10.40 14.62
N PHE A 116 -7.31 -10.48 15.56
CA PHE A 116 -6.33 -11.55 15.64
C PHE A 116 -6.51 -12.37 16.92
N GLU A 117 -6.30 -13.66 16.81
CA GLU A 117 -6.12 -14.58 17.94
C GLU A 117 -4.79 -15.32 17.75
N LYS A 118 -3.88 -15.18 18.71
CA LYS A 118 -2.55 -15.79 18.65
C LYS A 118 -1.87 -15.62 17.28
N LYS A 119 -1.88 -14.40 16.74
CA LYS A 119 -1.35 -14.02 15.41
C LYS A 119 -2.15 -14.52 14.20
N ASN A 120 -3.21 -15.28 14.38
CA ASN A 120 -4.08 -15.68 13.27
C ASN A 120 -5.17 -14.65 13.06
N LEU A 121 -5.32 -14.15 11.85
CA LEU A 121 -6.42 -13.28 11.47
C LEU A 121 -7.74 -14.06 11.53
N LYS A 122 -8.72 -13.56 12.27
CA LYS A 122 -10.03 -14.19 12.49
C LYS A 122 -11.19 -13.46 11.86
N GLU A 123 -11.11 -12.14 11.82
CA GLU A 123 -12.17 -11.30 11.28
C GLU A 123 -11.56 -10.08 10.60
N ALA A 124 -12.14 -9.69 9.47
CA ALA A 124 -11.84 -8.45 8.78
C ALA A 124 -13.14 -7.80 8.30
N LYS A 125 -13.39 -6.55 8.70
CA LYS A 125 -14.58 -5.81 8.25
C LYS A 125 -14.33 -4.30 8.26
N TYR A 126 -14.92 -3.61 7.30
CA TYR A 126 -14.98 -2.16 7.35
C TYR A 126 -15.97 -1.68 8.41
N LEU A 127 -15.66 -0.60 9.12
CA LEU A 127 -16.55 -0.03 10.12
C LEU A 127 -17.78 0.65 9.50
N ASP A 128 -17.59 1.32 8.37
CA ASP A 128 -18.68 1.86 7.56
C ASP A 128 -19.04 0.89 6.41
N GLN A 129 -20.08 0.11 6.63
CA GLN A 129 -20.54 -0.90 5.65
C GLN A 129 -21.11 -0.26 4.39
N SER A 130 -21.68 0.94 4.46
CA SER A 130 -22.25 1.64 3.29
C SER A 130 -21.18 2.08 2.28
N ARG A 131 -19.95 2.25 2.75
CA ARG A 131 -18.77 2.63 1.97
C ARG A 131 -17.77 1.49 1.82
N SER A 132 -18.17 0.28 2.21
CA SER A 132 -17.29 -0.89 2.09
C SER A 132 -17.06 -1.22 0.61
N ARG A 133 -15.87 -1.75 0.33
CA ARG A 133 -15.57 -2.45 -0.90
C ARG A 133 -15.45 -3.92 -0.57
N ASP A 134 -15.74 -4.77 -1.54
CA ASP A 134 -15.58 -6.20 -1.33
C ASP A 134 -14.13 -6.50 -0.97
N LEU A 135 -13.94 -7.05 0.23
CA LEU A 135 -12.67 -7.65 0.60
C LEU A 135 -12.52 -8.96 -0.15
N ILE A 136 -11.34 -9.22 -0.64
CA ILE A 136 -11.02 -10.53 -1.21
C ILE A 136 -11.21 -11.54 -0.08
N LYS A 137 -12.10 -12.51 -0.28
CA LYS A 137 -12.34 -13.57 0.71
C LYS A 137 -11.10 -14.46 0.81
N PHE A 138 -10.77 -14.81 2.01
CA PHE A 138 -9.66 -15.70 2.37
C PHE A 138 -10.20 -16.99 3.02
#